data_8dcea7a49a34429b17a30296a11ab3f9
#
_entry.id   8dcea7a49a34429b17a30296a11ab3f9
#
_cell.length_a   1.000
_cell.length_b   1.000
_cell.length_c   1.000
_cell.angle_alpha   90.00
_cell.angle_beta   90.00
_cell.angle_gamma   90.00
#
_symmetry.space_group_name_H-M   'P 1'
#
loop_
_entity.id
_entity.type
_entity.pdbx_description
1 polymer ?
#
loop_
_entity_poly.entity_id
_entity_poly.type
_entity_poly.pdbx_seq_one_letter_code
_entity_poly.pdbx_strand_id
1 'polypeptide(L)'
;MSKKVKAAVLTAPGQIDIQYFPYPKLEPGGGMIIRSLQSGICGTDKHSFKGESKQNTGTDSAFEAAYPFIQGHEAVGIIEEIAPGCFSHDYNGEPLKVGDRITFCPDVVCGDCYWCRHSSWYPWCDSKERECYGNSLSIHTPPSLFGAFAEYMYLLPKTYVYKVPDALSTDMATLTELMCVTYTLDKAKELFAFDGEGFAFGGTVVIQGCGPLGLAHVIKARMMGAGTIIVTDISDYKLNLAKAFGADIVLNSLKTTAEERISLVKQASHGLGANVVCECAGVPAVVPEGIEMLAKCGVFLECGHFCDVGGIELNMHKICAKNVRILGMNNHACTGYRPTMEMMLRHEKDFPWDKFISHKFSLDDYEEAIRTSMGPESMKVVVVANEK
;
A
#
# COMPACT_ATOMS: atom_id res chain seq x y z
N MET A 1 -19.70 -33.73 6.87
CA MET A 1 -18.44 -33.37 6.22
C MET A 1 -18.00 -32.03 6.80
N SER A 2 -16.73 -31.86 7.19
CA SER A 2 -16.26 -30.56 7.65
C SER A 2 -16.31 -29.53 6.51
N LYS A 3 -16.72 -28.30 6.79
CA LYS A 3 -16.73 -27.19 5.83
C LYS A 3 -15.31 -27.03 5.28
N LYS A 4 -15.17 -26.99 3.96
CA LYS A 4 -13.90 -26.68 3.27
C LYS A 4 -13.86 -25.24 2.83
N VAL A 5 -12.69 -24.65 2.84
CA VAL A 5 -12.42 -23.26 2.44
C VAL A 5 -11.56 -23.27 1.18
N LYS A 6 -12.03 -22.65 0.12
CA LYS A 6 -11.27 -22.45 -1.12
C LYS A 6 -10.29 -21.29 -0.95
N ALA A 7 -9.07 -21.47 -1.46
CA ALA A 7 -8.05 -20.44 -1.50
C ALA A 7 -7.17 -20.56 -2.76
N ALA A 8 -6.67 -19.41 -3.23
CA ALA A 8 -5.65 -19.34 -4.26
C ALA A 8 -4.27 -19.32 -3.60
N VAL A 9 -3.46 -20.32 -3.85
CA VAL A 9 -2.15 -20.55 -3.24
C VAL A 9 -1.05 -20.25 -4.25
N LEU A 10 -0.15 -19.35 -3.92
CA LEU A 10 1.11 -19.17 -4.65
C LEU A 10 2.08 -20.26 -4.18
N THR A 11 2.22 -21.32 -4.99
CA THR A 11 3.01 -22.51 -4.64
C THR A 11 4.50 -22.32 -4.87
N ALA A 12 4.84 -21.56 -5.88
CA ALA A 12 6.19 -21.17 -6.25
C ALA A 12 6.11 -19.90 -7.12
N PRO A 13 7.21 -19.20 -7.40
CA PRO A 13 7.20 -18.07 -8.33
C PRO A 13 6.52 -18.44 -9.66
N GLY A 14 5.50 -17.66 -10.03
CA GLY A 14 4.71 -17.83 -11.25
C GLY A 14 3.71 -18.98 -11.24
N GLN A 15 3.52 -19.70 -10.12
CA GLN A 15 2.66 -20.89 -10.03
C GLN A 15 1.56 -20.69 -8.98
N ILE A 16 0.32 -20.71 -9.42
CA ILE A 16 -0.86 -20.58 -8.57
C ILE A 16 -1.73 -21.82 -8.70
N ASP A 17 -2.15 -22.38 -7.56
CA ASP A 17 -3.08 -23.50 -7.47
C ASP A 17 -4.29 -23.12 -6.62
N ILE A 18 -5.48 -23.51 -7.05
CA ILE A 18 -6.68 -23.44 -6.20
C ILE A 18 -6.70 -24.67 -5.29
N GLN A 19 -6.65 -24.44 -3.99
CA GLN A 19 -6.62 -25.48 -2.97
C GLN A 19 -7.77 -25.34 -1.98
N TYR A 20 -8.09 -26.42 -1.25
CA TYR A 20 -9.15 -26.50 -0.28
C TYR A 20 -8.63 -26.89 1.09
N PHE A 21 -8.87 -26.05 2.08
CA PHE A 21 -8.43 -26.21 3.46
C PHE A 21 -9.61 -26.55 4.38
N PRO A 22 -9.37 -27.22 5.52
CA PRO A 22 -10.38 -27.31 6.56
C PRO A 22 -10.78 -25.92 7.06
N TYR A 23 -12.06 -25.70 7.35
CA TYR A 23 -12.48 -24.51 8.05
C TYR A 23 -11.77 -24.44 9.41
N PRO A 24 -11.10 -23.31 9.76
CA PRO A 24 -10.27 -23.22 10.95
C PRO A 24 -11.13 -23.32 12.22
N LYS A 25 -10.50 -23.82 13.30
CA LYS A 25 -11.13 -23.82 14.63
C LYS A 25 -10.48 -22.76 15.50
N LEU A 26 -11.31 -22.04 16.25
CA LEU A 26 -10.83 -21.07 17.23
C LEU A 26 -10.72 -21.72 18.61
N GLU A 27 -9.52 -21.66 19.18
CA GLU A 27 -9.30 -21.95 20.58
C GLU A 27 -9.43 -20.67 21.42
N PRO A 28 -9.68 -20.75 22.72
CA PRO A 28 -9.69 -19.56 23.59
C PRO A 28 -8.42 -18.72 23.44
N GLY A 29 -8.56 -17.42 23.19
CA GLY A 29 -7.43 -16.51 22.91
C GLY A 29 -6.83 -16.66 21.51
N GLY A 30 -7.39 -17.52 20.64
CA GLY A 30 -6.80 -17.92 19.36
C GLY A 30 -6.97 -16.93 18.22
N GLY A 31 -7.71 -15.85 18.38
CA GLY A 31 -7.84 -14.86 17.29
C GLY A 31 -9.26 -14.72 16.74
N MET A 32 -9.39 -14.52 15.42
CA MET A 32 -10.64 -14.24 14.74
C MET A 32 -10.67 -14.92 13.37
N ILE A 33 -11.85 -15.35 12.92
CA ILE A 33 -12.09 -15.77 11.55
C ILE A 33 -12.94 -14.71 10.86
N ILE A 34 -12.48 -14.26 9.69
CA ILE A 34 -13.25 -13.39 8.82
C ILE A 34 -13.62 -14.12 7.54
N ARG A 35 -14.82 -13.82 7.04
CA ARG A 35 -15.22 -14.16 5.67
C ARG A 35 -14.69 -13.05 4.77
N SER A 36 -13.73 -13.36 3.91
CA SER A 36 -13.14 -12.40 2.98
C SER A 36 -14.19 -11.95 1.97
N LEU A 37 -14.39 -10.65 1.82
CA LEU A 37 -15.25 -10.10 0.76
C LEU A 37 -14.42 -9.80 -0.48
N GLN A 38 -13.42 -8.94 -0.31
CA GLN A 38 -12.60 -8.43 -1.39
C GLN A 38 -11.21 -8.08 -0.90
N SER A 39 -10.20 -8.34 -1.72
CA SER A 39 -8.82 -7.91 -1.46
C SER A 39 -8.17 -7.34 -2.70
N GLY A 40 -7.41 -6.25 -2.54
CA GLY A 40 -6.59 -5.66 -3.58
C GLY A 40 -5.33 -6.47 -3.85
N ILE A 41 -4.87 -6.47 -5.11
CA ILE A 41 -3.54 -6.97 -5.47
C ILE A 41 -2.54 -5.84 -5.24
N CYS A 42 -1.59 -6.06 -4.34
CA CYS A 42 -0.51 -5.15 -3.99
C CYS A 42 0.71 -5.31 -4.92
N GLY A 43 1.62 -4.36 -4.85
CA GLY A 43 2.97 -4.50 -5.41
C GLY A 43 3.71 -5.71 -4.83
N THR A 44 3.57 -5.96 -3.52
CA THR A 44 4.15 -7.11 -2.81
C THR A 44 3.73 -8.45 -3.43
N ASP A 45 2.44 -8.60 -3.76
CA ASP A 45 1.92 -9.81 -4.40
C ASP A 45 2.59 -10.07 -5.76
N LYS A 46 2.76 -9.00 -6.55
CA LYS A 46 3.40 -9.05 -7.87
C LYS A 46 4.88 -9.42 -7.79
N HIS A 47 5.61 -8.85 -6.82
CA HIS A 47 7.01 -9.16 -6.58
C HIS A 47 7.18 -10.62 -6.15
N SER A 48 6.38 -11.10 -5.19
CA SER A 48 6.39 -12.50 -4.77
C SER A 48 6.03 -13.44 -5.94
N PHE A 49 5.04 -13.06 -6.77
CA PHE A 49 4.69 -13.84 -7.97
C PHE A 49 5.86 -13.96 -8.94
N LYS A 50 6.73 -12.94 -9.06
CA LYS A 50 7.93 -12.96 -9.90
C LYS A 50 9.13 -13.66 -9.22
N GLY A 51 9.07 -13.99 -7.93
CA GLY A 51 10.20 -14.49 -7.15
C GLY A 51 11.11 -13.39 -6.56
N GLU A 52 10.72 -12.13 -6.65
CA GLU A 52 11.39 -10.98 -6.07
C GLU A 52 10.84 -10.75 -4.65
N SER A 53 11.14 -11.67 -3.71
CA SER A 53 10.42 -11.76 -2.43
C SER A 53 11.18 -11.26 -1.20
N LYS A 54 12.39 -10.71 -1.39
CA LYS A 54 13.21 -10.21 -0.28
C LYS A 54 12.72 -8.85 0.19
N GLN A 55 12.33 -8.78 1.44
CA GLN A 55 11.82 -7.57 2.07
C GLN A 55 12.64 -7.21 3.31
N ASN A 56 12.66 -5.93 3.68
CA ASN A 56 13.38 -5.39 4.83
C ASN A 56 14.86 -5.77 4.87
N THR A 57 15.50 -6.02 3.73
CA THR A 57 16.93 -6.37 3.65
C THR A 57 17.79 -5.32 4.36
N GLY A 58 18.80 -5.79 5.10
CA GLY A 58 19.66 -4.92 5.92
C GLY A 58 19.08 -4.55 7.29
N THR A 59 17.95 -5.11 7.69
CA THR A 59 17.38 -4.98 9.04
C THR A 59 17.22 -6.34 9.73
N ASP A 60 17.02 -6.36 11.04
CA ASP A 60 16.80 -7.60 11.79
C ASP A 60 15.44 -8.25 11.48
N SER A 61 14.52 -7.51 10.89
CA SER A 61 13.21 -7.97 10.43
C SER A 61 13.20 -8.39 8.94
N ALA A 62 14.36 -8.62 8.34
CA ALA A 62 14.46 -9.11 6.96
C ALA A 62 13.81 -10.50 6.82
N PHE A 63 13.01 -10.68 5.78
CA PHE A 63 12.35 -11.95 5.47
C PHE A 63 12.16 -12.16 3.97
N GLU A 64 11.84 -13.38 3.59
CA GLU A 64 11.41 -13.76 2.25
C GLU A 64 10.00 -14.36 2.30
N ALA A 65 9.27 -14.29 1.18
CA ALA A 65 7.95 -14.90 1.08
C ALA A 65 7.98 -16.41 1.37
N ALA A 66 7.04 -16.88 2.17
CA ALA A 66 7.03 -18.24 2.74
C ALA A 66 6.32 -19.24 1.82
N TYR A 67 6.81 -19.44 0.59
CA TYR A 67 6.19 -20.42 -0.35
C TYR A 67 6.08 -21.82 0.26
N PRO A 68 4.94 -22.53 0.03
CA PRO A 68 3.69 -22.05 -0.55
C PRO A 68 2.86 -21.26 0.46
N PHE A 69 2.19 -20.19 0.01
CA PHE A 69 1.35 -19.33 0.88
C PHE A 69 0.16 -18.74 0.12
N ILE A 70 -0.83 -18.24 0.87
CA ILE A 70 -1.99 -17.53 0.33
C ILE A 70 -1.67 -16.05 0.39
N GLN A 71 -1.74 -15.35 -0.75
CA GLN A 71 -1.51 -13.90 -0.85
C GLN A 71 -2.74 -13.07 -0.46
N GLY A 72 -2.62 -11.73 -0.53
CA GLY A 72 -3.68 -10.77 -0.25
C GLY A 72 -3.68 -10.26 1.20
N HIS A 73 -3.48 -8.95 1.33
CA HIS A 73 -3.42 -8.25 2.62
C HIS A 73 -4.13 -6.88 2.60
N GLU A 74 -4.51 -6.38 1.44
CA GLU A 74 -5.33 -5.17 1.30
C GLU A 74 -6.82 -5.57 1.30
N ALA A 75 -7.35 -6.01 2.45
CA ALA A 75 -8.59 -6.76 2.47
C ALA A 75 -9.70 -6.14 3.31
N VAL A 76 -10.93 -6.44 2.91
CA VAL A 76 -12.15 -6.22 3.67
C VAL A 76 -12.85 -7.55 3.88
N GLY A 77 -13.28 -7.83 5.09
CA GLY A 77 -14.02 -9.03 5.45
C GLY A 77 -15.12 -8.76 6.47
N ILE A 78 -15.94 -9.77 6.69
CA ILE A 78 -16.96 -9.78 7.74
C ILE A 78 -16.51 -10.73 8.84
N ILE A 79 -16.59 -10.29 10.08
CA ILE A 79 -16.30 -11.14 11.25
C ILE A 79 -17.28 -12.31 11.26
N GLU A 80 -16.77 -13.52 11.14
CA GLU A 80 -17.55 -14.74 11.20
C GLU A 80 -17.52 -15.36 12.61
N GLU A 81 -16.33 -15.37 13.24
CA GLU A 81 -16.12 -15.87 14.58
C GLU A 81 -15.03 -15.09 15.31
N ILE A 82 -15.19 -14.89 16.63
CA ILE A 82 -14.20 -14.31 17.53
C ILE A 82 -13.91 -15.31 18.64
N ALA A 83 -12.65 -15.64 18.88
CA ALA A 83 -12.27 -16.50 19.99
C ALA A 83 -12.61 -15.86 21.35
N PRO A 84 -13.09 -16.63 22.33
CA PRO A 84 -13.32 -16.12 23.67
C PRO A 84 -12.06 -15.47 24.27
N GLY A 85 -12.20 -14.25 24.80
CA GLY A 85 -11.09 -13.47 25.37
C GLY A 85 -10.23 -12.72 24.36
N CYS A 86 -10.62 -12.67 23.07
CA CYS A 86 -9.91 -12.00 22.01
C CYS A 86 -10.80 -10.94 21.35
N PHE A 87 -10.19 -9.85 20.83
CA PHE A 87 -10.87 -8.82 20.01
C PHE A 87 -12.22 -8.29 20.54
N SER A 88 -12.27 -7.80 21.76
CA SER A 88 -13.47 -7.13 22.27
C SER A 88 -13.75 -5.77 21.59
N HIS A 89 -12.68 -5.11 21.12
CA HIS A 89 -12.72 -3.79 20.47
C HIS A 89 -11.73 -3.75 19.30
N ASP A 90 -11.99 -2.87 18.35
CA ASP A 90 -11.04 -2.53 17.30
C ASP A 90 -9.87 -1.68 17.83
N TYR A 91 -8.91 -1.34 16.97
CA TYR A 91 -7.76 -0.50 17.33
C TYR A 91 -8.15 0.87 17.91
N ASN A 92 -9.29 1.42 17.51
CA ASN A 92 -9.79 2.72 17.95
C ASN A 92 -10.71 2.64 19.19
N GLY A 93 -10.92 1.45 19.74
CA GLY A 93 -11.80 1.24 20.90
C GLY A 93 -13.28 1.03 20.54
N GLU A 94 -13.64 0.85 19.28
CA GLU A 94 -15.01 0.54 18.86
C GLU A 94 -15.31 -0.94 19.14
N PRO A 95 -16.46 -1.26 19.78
CA PRO A 95 -16.82 -2.65 20.07
C PRO A 95 -16.93 -3.49 18.79
N LEU A 96 -16.37 -4.69 18.81
CA LEU A 96 -16.43 -5.66 17.73
C LEU A 96 -17.42 -6.79 18.05
N LYS A 97 -18.15 -7.21 17.03
CA LYS A 97 -19.08 -8.36 17.09
C LYS A 97 -19.09 -9.12 15.77
N VAL A 98 -19.53 -10.35 15.82
CA VAL A 98 -19.85 -11.15 14.62
C VAL A 98 -20.81 -10.38 13.72
N GLY A 99 -20.54 -10.38 12.42
CA GLY A 99 -21.26 -9.61 11.41
C GLY A 99 -20.69 -8.21 11.13
N ASP A 100 -19.79 -7.67 11.95
CA ASP A 100 -19.14 -6.39 11.66
C ASP A 100 -18.19 -6.53 10.45
N ARG A 101 -18.20 -5.52 9.59
CA ARG A 101 -17.28 -5.41 8.45
C ARG A 101 -16.00 -4.73 8.92
N ILE A 102 -14.86 -5.36 8.65
CA ILE A 102 -13.55 -4.88 9.09
C ILE A 102 -12.51 -4.88 7.96
N THR A 103 -11.48 -4.08 8.18
CA THR A 103 -10.15 -4.19 7.55
C THR A 103 -9.09 -4.31 8.65
N PHE A 104 -7.83 -4.60 8.29
CA PHE A 104 -6.78 -4.88 9.26
C PHE A 104 -5.39 -4.44 8.76
N CYS A 105 -4.46 -4.22 9.70
CA CYS A 105 -3.05 -4.06 9.35
C CYS A 105 -2.44 -5.40 8.89
N PRO A 106 -1.64 -5.42 7.81
CA PRO A 106 -1.04 -6.65 7.31
C PRO A 106 0.01 -7.24 8.25
N ASP A 107 0.69 -6.43 9.05
CA ASP A 107 1.71 -6.90 9.98
C ASP A 107 1.17 -7.15 11.37
N VAL A 108 1.53 -8.30 11.93
CA VAL A 108 1.28 -8.65 13.32
C VAL A 108 2.58 -8.47 14.11
N VAL A 109 2.62 -7.46 14.97
CA VAL A 109 3.83 -7.08 15.71
C VAL A 109 3.97 -7.87 17.00
N CYS A 110 5.19 -8.07 17.48
CA CYS A 110 5.43 -8.82 18.74
C CYS A 110 4.88 -8.10 19.98
N GLY A 111 4.84 -6.77 20.00
CA GLY A 111 4.40 -5.95 21.14
C GLY A 111 5.50 -5.70 22.19
N ASP A 112 6.64 -6.38 22.15
CA ASP A 112 7.63 -6.42 23.23
C ASP A 112 9.01 -5.87 22.88
N CYS A 113 9.38 -5.77 21.58
CA CYS A 113 10.68 -5.22 21.17
C CYS A 113 10.78 -3.73 21.51
N TYR A 114 11.99 -3.18 21.42
CA TYR A 114 12.24 -1.76 21.68
C TYR A 114 11.28 -0.85 20.89
N TRP A 115 11.13 -1.10 19.60
CA TRP A 115 10.30 -0.28 18.71
C TRP A 115 8.81 -0.37 19.04
N CYS A 116 8.30 -1.57 19.35
CA CYS A 116 6.90 -1.74 19.77
C CYS A 116 6.57 -0.98 21.06
N ARG A 117 7.53 -0.87 22.00
CA ARG A 117 7.34 -0.19 23.28
C ARG A 117 7.51 1.33 23.21
N HIS A 118 8.31 1.83 22.27
CA HIS A 118 8.73 3.24 22.23
C HIS A 118 8.26 3.98 20.96
N SER A 119 7.60 3.31 20.04
CA SER A 119 7.07 3.92 18.81
C SER A 119 5.62 3.51 18.59
N SER A 120 4.82 4.43 18.08
CA SER A 120 3.49 4.13 17.54
C SER A 120 3.54 3.58 16.10
N TRP A 121 4.74 3.42 15.53
CA TRP A 121 4.94 2.98 14.16
C TRP A 121 5.18 1.48 14.11
N TYR A 122 4.13 0.70 13.93
CA TYR A 122 4.20 -0.76 13.96
C TYR A 122 5.15 -1.39 12.92
N PRO A 123 5.40 -0.81 11.73
CA PRO A 123 6.36 -1.38 10.77
C PRO A 123 7.78 -1.49 11.30
N TRP A 124 8.13 -0.80 12.39
CA TRP A 124 9.47 -0.85 12.98
C TRP A 124 9.70 -2.02 13.94
N CYS A 125 8.75 -2.94 14.06
CA CYS A 125 8.96 -4.15 14.82
C CYS A 125 10.13 -4.97 14.24
N ASP A 126 11.20 -5.13 15.01
CA ASP A 126 12.41 -5.87 14.60
C ASP A 126 12.42 -7.32 15.11
N SER A 127 11.31 -7.79 15.65
CA SER A 127 11.22 -9.16 16.13
C SER A 127 11.14 -10.15 14.98
N LYS A 128 11.83 -11.29 15.12
CA LYS A 128 11.65 -12.46 14.25
C LYS A 128 10.26 -13.11 14.39
N GLU A 129 9.51 -12.74 15.43
CA GLU A 129 8.12 -13.16 15.66
C GLU A 129 7.10 -12.26 14.95
N ARG A 130 7.56 -11.23 14.21
CA ARG A 130 6.69 -10.42 13.37
C ARG A 130 6.19 -11.26 12.22
N GLU A 131 4.88 -11.27 12.05
CA GLU A 131 4.23 -11.94 10.94
C GLU A 131 3.62 -10.92 9.96
N CYS A 132 3.52 -11.30 8.69
CA CYS A 132 2.91 -10.48 7.66
C CYS A 132 1.92 -11.32 6.86
N TYR A 133 0.66 -10.96 6.94
CA TYR A 133 -0.39 -11.63 6.18
C TYR A 133 -0.14 -11.57 4.68
N GLY A 134 -0.48 -12.67 4.01
CA GLY A 134 -0.30 -12.75 2.58
C GLY A 134 1.17 -12.81 2.12
N ASN A 135 2.13 -13.09 3.05
CA ASN A 135 3.55 -13.05 2.73
C ASN A 135 4.43 -14.00 3.59
N SER A 136 4.52 -13.80 4.93
CA SER A 136 5.47 -14.54 5.78
C SER A 136 4.92 -15.87 6.32
N LEU A 137 3.61 -16.10 6.22
CA LEU A 137 2.94 -17.26 6.78
C LEU A 137 2.61 -18.29 5.70
N SER A 138 3.32 -19.44 5.73
CA SER A 138 3.09 -20.56 4.82
C SER A 138 1.78 -21.30 5.11
N ILE A 139 1.21 -21.96 4.10
CA ILE A 139 0.07 -22.89 4.28
C ILE A 139 0.42 -24.09 5.17
N HIS A 140 1.70 -24.36 5.41
CA HIS A 140 2.16 -25.42 6.33
C HIS A 140 2.07 -25.00 7.81
N THR A 141 1.86 -23.72 8.09
CA THR A 141 1.61 -23.20 9.44
C THR A 141 0.10 -23.29 9.72
N PRO A 142 -0.37 -24.13 10.67
CA PRO A 142 -1.79 -24.18 11.00
C PRO A 142 -2.30 -22.82 11.56
N PRO A 143 -3.52 -22.41 11.20
CA PRO A 143 -4.55 -23.06 10.41
C PRO A 143 -4.49 -22.77 8.90
N SER A 144 -3.36 -22.36 8.35
CA SER A 144 -3.05 -22.23 6.92
C SER A 144 -3.68 -21.04 6.18
N LEU A 145 -4.72 -20.42 6.69
CA LEU A 145 -5.54 -19.40 6.02
C LEU A 145 -5.11 -17.97 6.42
N PHE A 146 -3.88 -17.58 6.07
CA PHE A 146 -3.27 -16.30 6.45
C PHE A 146 -3.17 -15.27 5.32
N GLY A 147 -3.98 -15.41 4.29
CA GLY A 147 -4.09 -14.45 3.20
C GLY A 147 -5.53 -14.31 2.73
N ALA A 148 -5.88 -13.14 2.22
CA ALA A 148 -7.26 -12.80 1.90
C ALA A 148 -7.72 -13.30 0.52
N PHE A 149 -6.81 -13.89 -0.29
CA PHE A 149 -7.23 -14.62 -1.50
C PHE A 149 -7.71 -16.02 -1.13
N ALA A 150 -8.62 -16.06 -0.16
CA ALA A 150 -9.34 -17.22 0.34
C ALA A 150 -10.76 -16.82 0.75
N GLU A 151 -11.70 -17.76 0.74
CA GLU A 151 -13.10 -17.51 1.18
C GLU A 151 -13.16 -17.08 2.66
N TYR A 152 -12.26 -17.61 3.49
CA TYR A 152 -12.12 -17.26 4.91
C TYR A 152 -10.65 -17.04 5.24
N MET A 153 -10.38 -16.11 6.12
CA MET A 153 -9.05 -15.79 6.60
C MET A 153 -9.02 -15.84 8.13
N TYR A 154 -7.91 -16.34 8.66
CA TYR A 154 -7.64 -16.37 10.10
C TYR A 154 -6.78 -15.18 10.50
N LEU A 155 -7.28 -14.36 11.41
CA LEU A 155 -6.53 -13.26 12.00
C LEU A 155 -5.96 -13.68 13.36
N LEU A 156 -4.64 -13.54 13.51
CA LEU A 156 -3.90 -13.83 14.72
C LEU A 156 -4.30 -12.89 15.88
N PRO A 157 -4.12 -13.29 17.15
CA PRO A 157 -4.49 -12.47 18.30
C PRO A 157 -3.77 -11.12 18.28
N LYS A 158 -3.21 -10.39 18.28
CA LYS A 158 -2.49 -9.10 18.26
C LYS A 158 -2.68 -8.32 16.95
N THR A 159 -3.48 -8.81 16.01
CA THR A 159 -3.76 -8.07 14.76
C THR A 159 -4.48 -6.76 15.06
N TYR A 160 -4.01 -5.66 14.49
CA TYR A 160 -4.76 -4.40 14.52
C TYR A 160 -5.89 -4.44 13.49
N VAL A 161 -7.13 -4.50 13.98
CA VAL A 161 -8.34 -4.52 13.17
C VAL A 161 -9.10 -3.21 13.30
N TYR A 162 -9.81 -2.83 12.26
CA TYR A 162 -10.57 -1.57 12.19
C TYR A 162 -11.95 -1.83 11.65
N LYS A 163 -12.96 -1.35 12.36
CA LYS A 163 -14.33 -1.41 11.91
C LYS A 163 -14.52 -0.49 10.70
N VAL A 164 -15.08 -1.04 9.62
CA VAL A 164 -15.37 -0.28 8.42
C VAL A 164 -16.73 0.40 8.57
N PRO A 165 -16.84 1.73 8.38
CA PRO A 165 -18.11 2.42 8.42
C PRO A 165 -19.12 1.83 7.41
N ASP A 166 -20.39 1.67 7.81
CA ASP A 166 -21.43 1.09 6.95
C ASP A 166 -21.63 1.87 5.64
N ALA A 167 -21.45 3.19 5.69
CA ALA A 167 -21.58 4.06 4.54
C ALA A 167 -20.44 3.93 3.52
N LEU A 168 -19.27 3.39 3.93
CA LEU A 168 -18.14 3.20 3.03
C LEU A 168 -18.36 1.94 2.17
N SER A 169 -18.34 2.07 0.85
CA SER A 169 -18.50 0.91 -0.05
C SER A 169 -17.36 -0.11 0.16
N THR A 170 -17.60 -1.38 -0.19
CA THR A 170 -16.55 -2.41 -0.11
C THR A 170 -15.36 -2.06 -1.00
N ASP A 171 -15.61 -1.49 -2.18
CA ASP A 171 -14.56 -1.06 -3.10
C ASP A 171 -13.66 0.00 -2.46
N MET A 172 -14.24 1.05 -1.89
CA MET A 172 -13.46 2.08 -1.21
C MET A 172 -12.78 1.54 0.05
N ALA A 173 -13.46 0.69 0.82
CA ALA A 173 -12.87 0.09 2.02
C ALA A 173 -11.65 -0.78 1.69
N THR A 174 -11.63 -1.48 0.55
CA THR A 174 -10.48 -2.25 0.07
C THR A 174 -9.26 -1.36 -0.24
N LEU A 175 -9.48 -0.09 -0.55
CA LEU A 175 -8.39 0.87 -0.78
C LEU A 175 -7.78 1.43 0.52
N THR A 176 -8.31 1.12 1.69
CA THR A 176 -7.91 1.75 2.97
C THR A 176 -6.42 1.54 3.26
N GLU A 177 -5.93 0.31 3.14
CA GLU A 177 -4.52 -0.01 3.39
C GLU A 177 -3.62 0.78 2.45
N LEU A 178 -3.86 0.70 1.14
CA LEU A 178 -3.13 1.46 0.12
C LEU A 178 -3.15 2.97 0.38
N MET A 179 -4.31 3.53 0.71
CA MET A 179 -4.46 4.96 1.00
C MET A 179 -3.70 5.36 2.27
N CYS A 180 -3.54 4.46 3.26
CA CYS A 180 -2.73 4.72 4.44
C CYS A 180 -1.25 4.94 4.11
N VAL A 181 -0.70 4.32 3.06
CA VAL A 181 0.69 4.56 2.63
C VAL A 181 0.91 6.02 2.22
N THR A 182 -0.13 6.75 1.80
CA THR A 182 -0.03 8.16 1.42
C THR A 182 0.34 9.11 2.56
N TYR A 183 0.36 8.63 3.82
CA TYR A 183 1.00 9.36 4.93
C TYR A 183 2.48 9.64 4.68
N THR A 184 3.08 9.05 3.67
CA THR A 184 4.39 9.44 3.13
C THR A 184 4.46 10.96 2.88
N LEU A 185 3.42 11.55 2.29
CA LEU A 185 3.38 12.99 2.01
C LEU A 185 3.35 13.84 3.28
N ASP A 186 2.79 13.33 4.40
CA ASP A 186 2.79 14.07 5.66
C ASP A 186 4.21 14.23 6.23
N LYS A 187 5.14 13.30 5.95
CA LYS A 187 6.55 13.44 6.32
C LYS A 187 7.20 14.69 5.72
N ALA A 188 6.77 15.14 4.56
CA ALA A 188 7.30 16.35 3.94
C ALA A 188 6.85 17.65 4.65
N LYS A 189 5.82 17.58 5.53
CA LYS A 189 5.34 18.73 6.31
C LYS A 189 6.07 18.91 7.65
N GLU A 190 6.69 17.87 8.17
CA GLU A 190 7.19 17.84 9.55
C GLU A 190 8.59 18.47 9.71
N LEU A 191 9.13 19.09 8.67
CA LEU A 191 10.54 19.48 8.62
C LEU A 191 10.71 20.94 8.26
N PHE A 192 10.43 21.83 9.20
CA PHE A 192 10.65 23.25 8.99
C PHE A 192 11.82 23.78 9.85
N ALA A 193 13.05 23.63 9.34
CA ALA A 193 14.19 24.39 9.86
C ALA A 193 14.30 25.77 9.22
N PHE A 194 13.74 25.94 7.99
CA PHE A 194 13.74 27.18 7.23
C PHE A 194 12.40 27.38 6.53
N ASP A 195 12.02 28.63 6.30
CA ASP A 195 10.86 28.97 5.50
C ASP A 195 10.98 28.40 4.07
N GLY A 196 9.93 27.75 3.61
CA GLY A 196 9.86 27.17 2.27
C GLY A 196 10.44 25.74 2.15
N GLU A 197 10.90 25.11 3.22
CA GLU A 197 11.26 23.71 3.21
C GLU A 197 10.04 22.79 3.09
N GLY A 198 10.17 21.73 2.29
CA GLY A 198 9.16 20.68 2.17
C GLY A 198 7.87 21.10 1.50
N PHE A 199 6.76 20.45 1.88
CA PHE A 199 5.46 20.69 1.30
C PHE A 199 4.75 21.87 1.99
N ALA A 200 4.43 22.90 1.21
CA ALA A 200 3.58 24.01 1.63
C ALA A 200 2.29 24.03 0.80
N PHE A 201 1.23 24.69 1.33
CA PHE A 201 0.02 24.96 0.58
C PHE A 201 0.35 25.72 -0.72
N GLY A 202 -0.19 25.26 -1.85
CA GLY A 202 0.11 25.80 -3.16
C GLY A 202 1.43 25.30 -3.78
N GLY A 203 2.19 24.45 -3.10
CA GLY A 203 3.46 23.91 -3.59
C GLY A 203 3.30 22.97 -4.78
N THR A 204 4.42 22.76 -5.49
CA THR A 204 4.51 21.82 -6.62
C THR A 204 4.92 20.45 -6.13
N VAL A 205 4.14 19.42 -6.47
CA VAL A 205 4.39 18.00 -6.17
C VAL A 205 4.59 17.23 -7.47
N VAL A 206 5.66 16.47 -7.56
CA VAL A 206 5.89 15.50 -8.64
C VAL A 206 5.70 14.09 -8.10
N ILE A 207 4.98 13.25 -8.83
CA ILE A 207 4.79 11.84 -8.52
C ILE A 207 5.36 11.03 -9.67
N GLN A 208 6.40 10.25 -9.38
CA GLN A 208 7.06 9.36 -10.33
C GLN A 208 6.43 7.97 -10.23
N GLY A 209 5.78 7.54 -11.31
CA GLY A 209 4.96 6.32 -11.35
C GLY A 209 3.51 6.55 -10.94
N CYS A 210 2.57 6.17 -11.80
CA CYS A 210 1.13 6.29 -11.60
C CYS A 210 0.45 4.93 -11.54
N GLY A 211 1.06 3.96 -10.85
CA GLY A 211 0.35 2.77 -10.38
C GLY A 211 -0.65 3.13 -9.27
N PRO A 212 -1.29 2.13 -8.64
CA PRO A 212 -2.24 2.39 -7.56
C PRO A 212 -1.67 3.29 -6.44
N LEU A 213 -0.41 3.08 -6.05
CA LEU A 213 0.26 3.89 -5.04
C LEU A 213 0.42 5.35 -5.49
N GLY A 214 0.91 5.58 -6.72
CA GLY A 214 1.05 6.94 -7.25
C GLY A 214 -0.28 7.65 -7.40
N LEU A 215 -1.33 6.97 -7.88
CA LEU A 215 -2.67 7.55 -7.98
C LEU A 215 -3.23 7.92 -6.59
N ALA A 216 -3.00 7.10 -5.57
CA ALA A 216 -3.36 7.42 -4.20
C ALA A 216 -2.63 8.69 -3.71
N HIS A 217 -1.34 8.87 -4.07
CA HIS A 217 -0.58 10.07 -3.75
C HIS A 217 -1.07 11.31 -4.51
N VAL A 218 -1.58 11.18 -5.75
CA VAL A 218 -2.26 12.28 -6.46
C VAL A 218 -3.46 12.80 -5.64
N ILE A 219 -4.32 11.88 -5.20
CA ILE A 219 -5.48 12.21 -4.37
C ILE A 219 -5.03 12.92 -3.08
N LYS A 220 -4.08 12.32 -2.35
CA LYS A 220 -3.57 12.89 -1.10
C LYS A 220 -2.94 14.25 -1.30
N ALA A 221 -2.10 14.45 -2.33
CA ALA A 221 -1.47 15.73 -2.63
C ALA A 221 -2.52 16.82 -2.91
N ARG A 222 -3.57 16.49 -3.68
CA ARG A 222 -4.67 17.44 -3.94
C ARG A 222 -5.40 17.83 -2.65
N MET A 223 -5.71 16.86 -1.79
CA MET A 223 -6.37 17.10 -0.51
C MET A 223 -5.49 17.91 0.47
N MET A 224 -4.17 17.75 0.39
CA MET A 224 -3.22 18.53 1.17
C MET A 224 -3.02 19.96 0.67
N GLY A 225 -3.63 20.34 -0.47
CA GLY A 225 -3.57 21.68 -1.03
C GLY A 225 -2.36 21.91 -1.94
N ALA A 226 -1.88 20.89 -2.66
CA ALA A 226 -0.89 21.07 -3.73
C ALA A 226 -1.44 22.02 -4.80
N GLY A 227 -0.66 23.03 -5.17
CA GLY A 227 -1.00 23.99 -6.24
C GLY A 227 -0.85 23.35 -7.61
N THR A 228 0.26 22.63 -7.81
CA THR A 228 0.53 21.92 -9.07
C THR A 228 0.94 20.48 -8.76
N ILE A 229 0.25 19.51 -9.37
CA ILE A 229 0.58 18.09 -9.32
C ILE A 229 1.01 17.61 -10.68
N ILE A 230 2.25 17.14 -10.77
CA ILE A 230 2.85 16.63 -12.00
C ILE A 230 3.07 15.13 -11.85
N VAL A 231 2.63 14.33 -12.80
CA VAL A 231 2.75 12.86 -12.74
C VAL A 231 3.53 12.34 -13.93
N THR A 232 4.47 11.45 -13.69
CA THR A 232 5.20 10.73 -14.76
C THR A 232 4.85 9.25 -14.72
N ASP A 233 4.62 8.63 -15.85
CA ASP A 233 4.42 7.18 -16.03
C ASP A 233 4.73 6.80 -17.47
N ILE A 234 4.84 5.50 -17.75
CA ILE A 234 4.99 4.96 -19.11
C ILE A 234 3.63 4.66 -19.77
N SER A 235 2.54 4.58 -19.00
CA SER A 235 1.20 4.21 -19.46
C SER A 235 0.31 5.45 -19.65
N ASP A 236 -0.14 5.70 -20.87
CA ASP A 236 -1.11 6.78 -21.14
C ASP A 236 -2.46 6.53 -20.43
N TYR A 237 -2.87 5.25 -20.25
CA TYR A 237 -4.07 4.90 -19.53
C TYR A 237 -3.99 5.41 -18.06
N LYS A 238 -2.89 5.10 -17.38
CA LYS A 238 -2.66 5.54 -16.00
C LYS A 238 -2.55 7.05 -15.86
N LEU A 239 -1.86 7.68 -16.81
CA LEU A 239 -1.74 9.15 -16.89
C LEU A 239 -3.09 9.84 -17.08
N ASN A 240 -3.98 9.26 -17.90
CA ASN A 240 -5.34 9.79 -18.08
C ASN A 240 -6.17 9.65 -16.78
N LEU A 241 -6.00 8.55 -16.05
CA LEU A 241 -6.62 8.42 -14.74
C LEU A 241 -6.05 9.45 -13.75
N ALA A 242 -4.72 9.68 -13.73
CA ALA A 242 -4.13 10.71 -12.88
C ALA A 242 -4.77 12.08 -13.11
N LYS A 243 -5.03 12.47 -14.35
CA LYS A 243 -5.76 13.70 -14.67
C LYS A 243 -7.18 13.71 -14.09
N ALA A 244 -7.90 12.60 -14.22
CA ALA A 244 -9.26 12.50 -13.70
C ALA A 244 -9.29 12.59 -12.16
N PHE A 245 -8.22 12.19 -11.49
CA PHE A 245 -8.06 12.26 -10.04
C PHE A 245 -7.35 13.53 -9.54
N GLY A 246 -7.07 14.49 -10.42
CA GLY A 246 -6.62 15.83 -10.04
C GLY A 246 -5.15 16.16 -10.33
N ALA A 247 -4.44 15.38 -11.15
CA ALA A 247 -3.13 15.78 -11.67
C ALA A 247 -3.29 16.90 -12.71
N ASP A 248 -2.49 17.96 -12.61
CA ASP A 248 -2.52 19.10 -13.51
C ASP A 248 -1.74 18.81 -14.79
N ILE A 249 -0.57 18.18 -14.64
CA ILE A 249 0.34 17.86 -15.75
C ILE A 249 0.68 16.38 -15.69
N VAL A 250 0.62 15.70 -16.83
CA VAL A 250 1.04 14.30 -16.95
C VAL A 250 2.04 14.15 -18.08
N LEU A 251 3.10 13.38 -17.85
CA LEU A 251 4.22 13.22 -18.76
C LEU A 251 4.51 11.74 -18.99
N ASN A 252 4.36 11.30 -20.23
CA ASN A 252 4.71 9.92 -20.59
C ASN A 252 6.22 9.80 -20.77
N SER A 253 6.86 9.03 -19.90
CA SER A 253 8.31 8.87 -19.86
C SER A 253 8.91 8.18 -21.08
N LEU A 254 8.10 7.42 -21.86
CA LEU A 254 8.52 6.85 -23.14
C LEU A 254 8.45 7.85 -24.30
N LYS A 255 7.73 8.97 -24.12
CA LYS A 255 7.49 9.99 -25.15
C LYS A 255 8.25 11.29 -24.89
N THR A 256 8.93 11.39 -23.75
CA THR A 256 9.68 12.57 -23.31
C THR A 256 11.06 12.19 -22.78
N THR A 257 12.04 13.04 -22.96
CA THR A 257 13.36 12.87 -22.36
C THR A 257 13.36 13.33 -20.89
N ALA A 258 14.37 12.94 -20.12
CA ALA A 258 14.53 13.40 -18.74
C ALA A 258 14.71 14.94 -18.67
N GLU A 259 15.48 15.50 -19.60
CA GLU A 259 15.71 16.95 -19.71
C GLU A 259 14.43 17.73 -19.97
N GLU A 260 13.56 17.22 -20.87
CA GLU A 260 12.25 17.81 -21.14
C GLU A 260 11.37 17.78 -19.89
N ARG A 261 11.30 16.65 -19.17
CA ARG A 261 10.50 16.52 -17.95
C ARG A 261 11.01 17.45 -16.84
N ILE A 262 12.33 17.51 -16.63
CA ILE A 262 12.93 18.44 -15.65
C ILE A 262 12.64 19.90 -16.04
N SER A 263 12.74 20.24 -17.32
CA SER A 263 12.42 21.59 -17.83
C SER A 263 10.96 21.96 -17.59
N LEU A 264 10.02 21.05 -17.88
CA LEU A 264 8.60 21.25 -17.64
C LEU A 264 8.25 21.42 -16.16
N VAL A 265 8.87 20.64 -15.27
CA VAL A 265 8.71 20.82 -13.80
C VAL A 265 9.17 22.21 -13.39
N LYS A 266 10.31 22.67 -13.86
CA LYS A 266 10.82 24.02 -13.55
C LYS A 266 9.89 25.11 -14.12
N GLN A 267 9.41 24.94 -15.34
CA GLN A 267 8.46 25.89 -15.95
C GLN A 267 7.17 25.98 -15.12
N ALA A 268 6.61 24.84 -14.73
CA ALA A 268 5.37 24.78 -13.94
C ALA A 268 5.53 25.31 -12.50
N SER A 269 6.76 25.43 -12.00
CA SER A 269 7.12 25.92 -10.66
C SER A 269 7.82 27.28 -10.69
N HIS A 270 7.56 28.13 -11.67
CA HIS A 270 8.19 29.46 -11.81
C HIS A 270 9.72 29.43 -11.82
N GLY A 271 10.34 28.40 -12.35
CA GLY A 271 11.78 28.21 -12.43
C GLY A 271 12.42 27.58 -11.19
N LEU A 272 11.68 27.34 -10.12
CA LEU A 272 12.23 26.91 -8.84
C LEU A 272 12.48 25.40 -8.76
N GLY A 273 11.64 24.58 -9.38
CA GLY A 273 11.58 23.12 -9.21
C GLY A 273 10.46 22.70 -8.24
N ALA A 274 10.31 21.39 -8.04
CA ALA A 274 9.27 20.83 -7.19
C ALA A 274 9.62 20.95 -5.69
N ASN A 275 8.64 21.26 -4.87
CA ASN A 275 8.75 21.21 -3.41
C ASN A 275 8.91 19.78 -2.91
N VAL A 276 8.18 18.85 -3.54
CA VAL A 276 8.21 17.43 -3.20
C VAL A 276 8.28 16.61 -4.48
N VAL A 277 9.11 15.59 -4.49
CA VAL A 277 9.09 14.50 -5.47
C VAL A 277 8.82 13.21 -4.70
N CYS A 278 7.77 12.49 -5.09
CA CYS A 278 7.39 11.21 -4.49
C CYS A 278 7.68 10.08 -5.49
N GLU A 279 8.58 9.18 -5.15
CA GLU A 279 8.90 8.00 -5.94
C GLU A 279 7.91 6.88 -5.61
N CYS A 280 7.09 6.48 -6.59
CA CYS A 280 6.06 5.43 -6.50
C CYS A 280 6.20 4.37 -7.60
N ALA A 281 7.25 4.45 -8.43
CA ALA A 281 7.45 3.52 -9.53
C ALA A 281 8.20 2.25 -9.11
N GLY A 282 9.05 2.34 -8.06
CA GLY A 282 9.93 1.27 -7.63
C GLY A 282 11.01 0.93 -8.67
N VAL A 283 11.45 1.94 -9.44
CA VAL A 283 12.46 1.77 -10.49
C VAL A 283 13.68 2.64 -10.16
N PRO A 284 14.84 2.05 -9.82
CA PRO A 284 16.01 2.83 -9.38
C PRO A 284 16.41 3.96 -10.35
N ALA A 285 16.27 3.76 -11.64
CA ALA A 285 16.67 4.72 -12.66
C ALA A 285 15.91 6.07 -12.62
N VAL A 286 14.73 6.15 -11.98
CA VAL A 286 13.96 7.41 -11.93
C VAL A 286 14.42 8.33 -10.78
N VAL A 287 15.15 7.81 -9.79
CA VAL A 287 15.56 8.56 -8.60
C VAL A 287 16.50 9.74 -8.93
N PRO A 288 17.57 9.58 -9.76
CA PRO A 288 18.44 10.71 -10.12
C PRO A 288 17.67 11.84 -10.82
N GLU A 289 16.73 11.51 -11.69
CA GLU A 289 15.86 12.48 -12.39
C GLU A 289 14.97 13.22 -11.36
N GLY A 290 14.37 12.50 -10.41
CA GLY A 290 13.56 13.10 -9.34
C GLY A 290 14.35 14.10 -8.49
N ILE A 291 15.60 13.80 -8.14
CA ILE A 291 16.50 14.74 -7.43
C ILE A 291 16.77 16.01 -8.27
N GLU A 292 16.89 15.89 -9.60
CA GLU A 292 17.06 17.05 -10.48
C GLU A 292 15.80 17.92 -10.58
N MET A 293 14.63 17.33 -10.48
CA MET A 293 13.35 18.04 -10.48
C MET A 293 13.11 18.89 -9.24
N LEU A 294 13.77 18.56 -8.11
CA LEU A 294 13.55 19.26 -6.83
C LEU A 294 14.03 20.71 -6.87
N ALA A 295 13.29 21.57 -6.20
CA ALA A 295 13.71 22.90 -5.80
C ALA A 295 14.83 22.83 -4.74
N LYS A 296 15.44 23.98 -4.42
CA LYS A 296 16.29 24.11 -3.21
C LYS A 296 15.40 23.85 -1.97
N CYS A 297 15.94 23.14 -1.00
CA CYS A 297 15.23 22.69 0.21
C CYS A 297 14.04 21.78 -0.06
N GLY A 298 13.97 21.19 -1.26
CA GLY A 298 12.92 20.24 -1.62
C GLY A 298 13.11 18.88 -0.93
N VAL A 299 12.03 18.09 -0.91
CA VAL A 299 11.98 16.78 -0.27
C VAL A 299 11.74 15.68 -1.30
N PHE A 300 12.62 14.68 -1.32
CA PHE A 300 12.44 13.44 -2.04
C PHE A 300 11.85 12.39 -1.11
N LEU A 301 10.68 11.88 -1.44
CA LEU A 301 10.00 10.82 -0.69
C LEU A 301 10.16 9.49 -1.43
N GLU A 302 10.80 8.54 -0.76
CA GLU A 302 11.08 7.22 -1.29
C GLU A 302 10.11 6.22 -0.69
N CYS A 303 9.16 5.71 -1.48
CA CYS A 303 8.18 4.73 -1.07
C CYS A 303 7.92 3.61 -2.10
N GLY A 304 8.55 3.66 -3.27
CA GLY A 304 8.38 2.67 -4.32
C GLY A 304 9.26 1.43 -4.18
N HIS A 305 10.42 1.53 -3.55
CA HIS A 305 11.40 0.46 -3.41
C HIS A 305 11.22 -0.35 -2.11
N PHE A 306 10.06 -0.98 -1.92
CA PHE A 306 9.83 -1.82 -0.75
C PHE A 306 10.46 -3.24 -0.88
N CYS A 307 10.77 -3.68 -2.11
CA CYS A 307 11.63 -4.83 -2.38
C CYS A 307 13.01 -4.35 -2.84
N ASP A 308 14.06 -5.10 -2.48
CA ASP A 308 15.42 -4.83 -2.94
C ASP A 308 15.57 -5.23 -4.42
N VAL A 309 15.60 -4.24 -5.29
CA VAL A 309 15.78 -4.39 -6.75
C VAL A 309 17.13 -3.82 -7.22
N GLY A 310 18.04 -3.57 -6.29
CA GLY A 310 19.37 -3.03 -6.55
C GLY A 310 19.50 -1.53 -6.32
N GLY A 311 20.70 -1.00 -6.53
CA GLY A 311 21.06 0.39 -6.24
C GLY A 311 21.21 1.27 -7.48
N ILE A 312 21.49 2.56 -7.21
CA ILE A 312 21.78 3.59 -8.21
C ILE A 312 23.06 4.32 -7.87
N GLU A 313 23.67 4.94 -8.88
CA GLU A 313 24.70 5.95 -8.66
C GLU A 313 24.04 7.33 -8.48
N LEU A 314 24.34 8.01 -7.39
CA LEU A 314 23.81 9.33 -7.06
C LEU A 314 24.93 10.33 -6.75
N ASN A 315 24.90 11.49 -7.41
CA ASN A 315 25.83 12.56 -7.13
C ASN A 315 25.44 13.31 -5.84
N MET A 316 26.10 12.99 -4.73
CA MET A 316 25.82 13.57 -3.41
C MET A 316 26.01 15.10 -3.36
N HIS A 317 26.83 15.69 -4.26
CA HIS A 317 26.99 17.14 -4.36
C HIS A 317 25.65 17.83 -4.66
N LYS A 318 24.80 17.23 -5.50
CA LYS A 318 23.48 17.79 -5.86
C LYS A 318 22.54 17.85 -4.65
N ILE A 319 22.61 16.87 -3.78
CA ILE A 319 21.83 16.85 -2.52
C ILE A 319 22.33 17.99 -1.60
N CYS A 320 23.63 18.08 -1.40
CA CYS A 320 24.24 19.13 -0.58
C CYS A 320 23.97 20.54 -1.13
N ALA A 321 24.23 20.77 -2.43
CA ALA A 321 24.10 22.08 -3.06
C ALA A 321 22.65 22.62 -3.08
N LYS A 322 21.67 21.74 -3.09
CA LYS A 322 20.25 22.11 -3.04
C LYS A 322 19.64 22.03 -1.64
N ASN A 323 20.38 21.58 -0.62
CA ASN A 323 19.84 21.25 0.72
C ASN A 323 18.64 20.30 0.64
N VAL A 324 18.71 19.27 -0.21
CA VAL A 324 17.64 18.31 -0.40
C VAL A 324 17.55 17.37 0.79
N ARG A 325 16.36 16.98 1.16
CA ARG A 325 16.08 15.90 2.12
C ARG A 325 15.56 14.67 1.39
N ILE A 326 16.08 13.50 1.74
CA ILE A 326 15.61 12.21 1.26
C ILE A 326 15.01 11.47 2.44
N LEU A 327 13.73 11.11 2.34
CA LEU A 327 12.98 10.44 3.40
C LEU A 327 12.39 9.14 2.88
N GLY A 328 12.76 8.03 3.52
CA GLY A 328 12.17 6.73 3.24
C GLY A 328 10.83 6.53 3.94
N MET A 329 9.95 5.79 3.31
CA MET A 329 8.69 5.31 3.86
C MET A 329 8.54 3.83 3.57
N ASN A 330 8.62 3.01 4.61
CA ASN A 330 8.29 1.60 4.53
C ASN A 330 6.94 1.39 5.23
N ASN A 331 5.97 0.78 4.53
CA ASN A 331 4.64 0.49 5.06
C ASN A 331 3.88 1.79 5.47
N HIS A 332 3.01 1.74 6.48
CA HIS A 332 2.14 2.86 6.90
C HIS A 332 1.86 2.80 8.40
N ALA A 333 1.34 3.89 8.96
CA ALA A 333 0.98 3.95 10.37
C ALA A 333 -0.32 3.21 10.67
N CYS A 334 -0.33 2.41 11.73
CA CYS A 334 -1.57 1.77 12.22
C CYS A 334 -2.65 2.81 12.61
N THR A 335 -2.26 3.99 13.05
CA THR A 335 -3.16 5.09 13.36
C THR A 335 -3.84 5.70 12.12
N GLY A 336 -3.40 5.36 10.92
CA GLY A 336 -3.88 5.94 9.66
C GLY A 336 -5.23 5.42 9.15
N TYR A 337 -5.66 4.23 9.56
CA TYR A 337 -6.84 3.56 8.98
C TYR A 337 -8.14 4.33 9.15
N ARG A 338 -8.49 4.69 10.39
CA ARG A 338 -9.74 5.41 10.67
C ARG A 338 -9.77 6.78 9.97
N PRO A 339 -8.76 7.66 10.12
CA PRO A 339 -8.75 8.93 9.41
C PRO A 339 -8.82 8.78 7.88
N THR A 340 -8.21 7.74 7.33
CA THR A 340 -8.25 7.44 5.90
C THR A 340 -9.67 7.08 5.45
N MET A 341 -10.36 6.18 6.16
CA MET A 341 -11.75 5.82 5.84
C MET A 341 -12.70 7.03 5.97
N GLU A 342 -12.56 7.83 7.03
CA GLU A 342 -13.34 9.05 7.23
C GLU A 342 -13.08 10.08 6.12
N MET A 343 -11.83 10.20 5.70
CA MET A 343 -11.42 11.08 4.61
C MET A 343 -12.04 10.63 3.29
N MET A 344 -11.97 9.34 2.95
CA MET A 344 -12.57 8.81 1.74
C MET A 344 -14.08 9.05 1.70
N LEU A 345 -14.79 8.84 2.81
CA LEU A 345 -16.22 9.15 2.92
C LEU A 345 -16.50 10.65 2.72
N ARG A 346 -15.72 11.51 3.33
CA ARG A 346 -15.89 12.97 3.24
C ARG A 346 -15.70 13.49 1.83
N HIS A 347 -14.84 12.82 1.05
CA HIS A 347 -14.49 13.16 -0.32
C HIS A 347 -15.04 12.17 -1.36
N GLU A 348 -16.11 11.43 -1.01
CA GLU A 348 -16.72 10.43 -1.89
C GLU A 348 -17.12 11.01 -3.24
N LYS A 349 -17.58 12.28 -3.27
CA LYS A 349 -18.05 12.98 -4.47
C LYS A 349 -16.98 13.79 -5.19
N ASP A 350 -15.81 13.96 -4.59
CA ASP A 350 -14.75 14.84 -5.11
C ASP A 350 -13.83 14.13 -6.09
N PHE A 351 -13.79 12.79 -6.03
CA PHE A 351 -12.96 11.96 -6.89
C PHE A 351 -13.79 10.84 -7.54
N PRO A 352 -13.43 10.40 -8.73
CA PRO A 352 -14.12 9.30 -9.43
C PRO A 352 -13.66 7.93 -8.88
N TRP A 353 -13.96 7.62 -7.63
CA TRP A 353 -13.54 6.40 -6.94
C TRP A 353 -13.90 5.10 -7.65
N ASP A 354 -15.01 5.12 -8.42
CA ASP A 354 -15.45 4.01 -9.26
C ASP A 354 -14.42 3.62 -10.34
N LYS A 355 -13.53 4.55 -10.73
CA LYS A 355 -12.47 4.31 -11.70
C LYS A 355 -11.16 3.82 -11.08
N PHE A 356 -11.04 3.83 -9.74
CA PHE A 356 -9.82 3.40 -9.08
C PHE A 356 -9.60 1.89 -9.20
N ILE A 357 -10.67 1.10 -9.05
CA ILE A 357 -10.65 -0.34 -9.28
C ILE A 357 -10.98 -0.58 -10.75
N SER A 358 -9.97 -1.00 -11.51
CA SER A 358 -10.12 -1.22 -12.95
C SER A 358 -10.68 -2.59 -13.29
N HIS A 359 -10.38 -3.62 -12.49
CA HIS A 359 -10.77 -5.00 -12.73
C HIS A 359 -11.13 -5.72 -11.44
N LYS A 360 -12.13 -6.60 -11.54
CA LYS A 360 -12.56 -7.50 -10.47
C LYS A 360 -12.55 -8.94 -11.00
N PHE A 361 -11.92 -9.82 -10.26
CA PHE A 361 -11.81 -11.24 -10.60
C PHE A 361 -12.32 -12.10 -9.45
N SER A 362 -12.74 -13.31 -9.75
CA SER A 362 -13.04 -14.34 -8.74
C SER A 362 -11.74 -14.98 -8.21
N LEU A 363 -11.84 -15.79 -7.14
CA LEU A 363 -10.70 -16.59 -6.66
C LEU A 363 -10.20 -17.57 -7.72
N ASP A 364 -11.11 -18.13 -8.52
CA ASP A 364 -10.73 -19.10 -9.54
C ASP A 364 -9.90 -18.48 -10.67
N ASP A 365 -10.06 -17.16 -10.88
CA ASP A 365 -9.38 -16.39 -11.92
C ASP A 365 -8.16 -15.62 -11.36
N TYR A 366 -7.65 -15.99 -10.17
CA TYR A 366 -6.58 -15.22 -9.52
C TYR A 366 -5.28 -15.15 -10.33
N GLU A 367 -4.92 -16.20 -11.07
CA GLU A 367 -3.74 -16.16 -11.94
C GLU A 367 -3.90 -15.09 -13.05
N GLU A 368 -5.08 -14.98 -13.65
CA GLU A 368 -5.37 -13.94 -14.62
C GLU A 368 -5.37 -12.56 -13.96
N ALA A 369 -5.94 -12.45 -12.75
CA ALA A 369 -5.98 -11.21 -11.98
C ALA A 369 -4.58 -10.64 -11.72
N ILE A 370 -3.64 -11.47 -11.23
CA ILE A 370 -2.29 -11.00 -10.94
C ILE A 370 -1.52 -10.62 -12.22
N ARG A 371 -1.68 -11.37 -13.30
CA ARG A 371 -1.09 -11.04 -14.60
C ARG A 371 -1.67 -9.73 -15.15
N THR A 372 -2.99 -9.55 -15.11
CA THR A 372 -3.67 -8.31 -15.50
C THR A 372 -3.17 -7.12 -14.68
N SER A 373 -2.97 -7.30 -13.37
CA SER A 373 -2.50 -6.24 -12.49
C SER A 373 -1.12 -5.68 -12.84
N MET A 374 -0.31 -6.45 -13.55
CA MET A 374 1.02 -6.04 -14.04
C MET A 374 0.96 -5.34 -15.41
N GLY A 375 -0.20 -5.36 -16.06
CA GLY A 375 -0.39 -4.76 -17.38
C GLY A 375 -0.45 -3.23 -17.36
N PRO A 376 -0.21 -2.60 -18.54
CA PRO A 376 -0.21 -1.14 -18.66
C PRO A 376 -1.60 -0.51 -18.56
N GLU A 377 -2.66 -1.28 -18.83
CA GLU A 377 -4.06 -0.83 -18.85
C GLU A 377 -4.83 -1.25 -17.59
N SER A 378 -4.13 -1.47 -16.50
CA SER A 378 -4.73 -1.76 -15.19
C SER A 378 -4.38 -0.68 -14.17
N MET A 379 -5.31 -0.42 -13.25
CA MET A 379 -5.08 0.39 -12.06
C MET A 379 -5.12 -0.55 -10.84
N LYS A 380 -6.05 -0.43 -9.92
CA LYS A 380 -6.21 -1.42 -8.87
C LYS A 380 -7.01 -2.61 -9.40
N VAL A 381 -6.43 -3.80 -9.30
CA VAL A 381 -7.11 -5.07 -9.56
C VAL A 381 -7.46 -5.68 -8.22
N VAL A 382 -8.66 -6.21 -8.10
CA VAL A 382 -9.13 -6.84 -6.86
C VAL A 382 -9.67 -8.24 -7.12
N VAL A 383 -9.56 -9.08 -6.10
CA VAL A 383 -10.13 -10.41 -6.06
C VAL A 383 -11.33 -10.39 -5.12
N VAL A 384 -12.48 -10.83 -5.63
CA VAL A 384 -13.72 -10.98 -4.86
C VAL A 384 -13.80 -12.44 -4.42
N ALA A 385 -13.63 -12.65 -3.12
CA ALA A 385 -13.59 -14.00 -2.55
C ALA A 385 -15.00 -14.52 -2.22
N ASN A 386 -15.89 -13.62 -1.79
CA ASN A 386 -17.31 -13.92 -1.55
C ASN A 386 -18.16 -12.73 -2.00
N GLU A 387 -19.30 -13.01 -2.59
CA GLU A 387 -20.36 -12.03 -2.73
C GLU A 387 -21.00 -11.73 -1.37
N LYS A 388 -21.64 -10.57 -1.22
CA LYS A 388 -22.25 -10.09 0.05
C LYS A 388 -23.22 -11.09 0.65
#